data_4aa94f5ca83c3c68157abfd5265f544b
#
_entry.id   4aa94f5ca83c3c68157abfd5265f544b
#
_cell.length_a   1.000
_cell.length_b   1.000
_cell.length_c   1.000
_cell.angle_alpha   90.00
_cell.angle_beta   90.00
_cell.angle_gamma   90.00
#
_symmetry.space_group_name_H-M   'P 1'
#
loop_
_entity.id
_entity.type
_entity.pdbx_description
1 polymer ?
#
loop_
_entity_poly.entity_id
_entity_poly.type
_entity_poly.pdbx_seq_one_letter_code
_entity_poly.pdbx_strand_id
1 'polypeptide(L)'
;MSKPVNTPTIDTIERLEAINGKPNPATQMKILKALEKHSKRFIERSPFLIIASGNAGSLDASPRGDKRGFVCVLDDTTLLIPERPGNRIADTLINILQQPGVGLLMMIPGMNETLRINGDAYITDHKPYLELVAHDGKVPKLAIVVDVQQVYFHCAKAFIRSGLWDQETFMARSEMPTLGKIILEQIRGDGVTEEEIAVVDASLVQDTKDNLYH
;
A
#
# COMPACT_ATOMS: atom_id res chain seq x y z
N MET A 1 18.57 -16.69 6.08
CA MET A 1 19.44 -17.35 5.05
C MET A 1 20.72 -16.54 4.92
N SER A 2 21.89 -17.13 5.18
CA SER A 2 23.17 -16.50 4.91
C SER A 2 23.33 -16.29 3.39
N LYS A 3 23.83 -15.10 2.97
CA LYS A 3 24.17 -14.86 1.57
C LYS A 3 25.09 -15.99 1.08
N PRO A 4 24.92 -16.50 -0.15
CA PRO A 4 25.86 -17.47 -0.71
C PRO A 4 27.26 -16.89 -0.62
N VAL A 5 28.21 -17.67 -0.08
CA VAL A 5 29.63 -17.28 0.03
C VAL A 5 30.13 -16.97 -1.37
N ASN A 6 30.68 -15.76 -1.57
CA ASN A 6 31.26 -15.25 -2.86
C ASN A 6 30.25 -14.72 -3.91
N THR A 7 29.04 -14.32 -3.58
CA THR A 7 28.23 -13.56 -4.55
C THR A 7 28.75 -12.11 -4.61
N PRO A 8 29.24 -11.62 -5.77
CA PRO A 8 29.63 -10.22 -5.92
C PRO A 8 28.42 -9.31 -5.64
N THR A 9 28.57 -8.36 -4.74
CA THR A 9 27.54 -7.37 -4.40
C THR A 9 27.94 -6.01 -4.94
N ILE A 10 26.95 -5.20 -5.33
CA ILE A 10 27.13 -3.78 -5.61
C ILE A 10 26.92 -3.07 -4.29
N ASP A 11 27.98 -2.47 -3.77
CA ASP A 11 28.04 -1.89 -2.42
C ASP A 11 28.38 -0.38 -2.43
N THR A 12 28.61 0.20 -3.62
CA THR A 12 28.86 1.63 -3.79
C THR A 12 27.93 2.25 -4.84
N ILE A 13 27.62 3.55 -4.66
CA ILE A 13 26.80 4.32 -5.60
C ILE A 13 27.50 4.43 -6.97
N GLU A 14 28.81 4.63 -6.97
CA GLU A 14 29.63 4.78 -8.18
C GLU A 14 29.55 3.51 -9.05
N ARG A 15 29.62 2.32 -8.43
CA ARG A 15 29.49 1.05 -9.14
C ARG A 15 28.08 0.83 -9.68
N LEU A 16 27.06 1.22 -8.90
CA LEU A 16 25.67 1.20 -9.35
C LEU A 16 25.46 2.12 -10.56
N GLU A 17 25.96 3.35 -10.51
CA GLU A 17 25.85 4.32 -11.60
C GLU A 17 26.62 3.87 -12.86
N ALA A 18 27.76 3.22 -12.70
CA ALA A 18 28.53 2.68 -13.84
C ALA A 18 27.76 1.60 -14.60
N ILE A 19 26.90 0.83 -13.94
CA ILE A 19 26.11 -0.25 -14.55
C ILE A 19 24.74 0.27 -15.03
N ASN A 20 24.04 1.03 -14.20
CA ASN A 20 22.66 1.45 -14.44
C ASN A 20 22.53 2.79 -15.18
N GLY A 21 23.61 3.58 -15.20
CA GLY A 21 23.60 4.95 -15.68
C GLY A 21 23.04 5.93 -14.63
N LYS A 22 23.25 7.21 -14.89
CA LYS A 22 22.66 8.30 -14.07
C LYS A 22 21.25 8.62 -14.52
N PRO A 23 20.38 9.08 -13.60
CA PRO A 23 19.04 9.54 -13.97
C PRO A 23 19.12 10.69 -15.01
N ASN A 24 18.24 10.66 -16.00
CA ASN A 24 18.08 11.77 -16.90
C ASN A 24 17.60 13.01 -16.09
N PRO A 25 18.23 14.21 -16.29
CA PRO A 25 17.83 15.44 -15.59
C PRO A 25 16.33 15.74 -15.68
N ALA A 26 15.70 15.53 -16.86
CA ALA A 26 14.27 15.71 -17.04
C ALA A 26 13.42 14.77 -16.13
N THR A 27 13.95 13.60 -15.78
CA THR A 27 13.27 12.68 -14.85
C THR A 27 13.30 13.20 -13.41
N GLN A 28 14.33 13.92 -13.02
CA GLN A 28 14.42 14.54 -11.71
C GLN A 28 13.52 15.78 -11.60
N MET A 29 13.37 16.56 -12.66
CA MET A 29 12.52 17.76 -12.69
C MET A 29 11.02 17.48 -12.48
N LYS A 30 10.55 16.24 -12.75
CA LYS A 30 9.14 15.87 -12.50
C LYS A 30 8.80 15.61 -11.03
N ILE A 31 9.81 15.53 -10.15
CA ILE A 31 9.59 15.34 -8.71
C ILE A 31 9.21 16.70 -8.12
N LEU A 32 7.95 16.82 -7.74
CA LEU A 32 7.40 18.03 -7.13
C LEU A 32 7.38 17.91 -5.62
N LYS A 33 7.34 19.04 -4.92
CA LYS A 33 7.23 19.11 -3.45
C LYS A 33 5.80 19.32 -2.96
N ALA A 34 4.85 19.50 -3.88
CA ALA A 34 3.45 19.72 -3.57
C ALA A 34 2.57 19.05 -4.64
N LEU A 35 1.34 18.76 -4.26
CA LEU A 35 0.32 18.22 -5.14
C LEU A 35 -0.11 19.27 -6.17
N GLU A 36 -0.12 18.88 -7.44
CA GLU A 36 -0.64 19.70 -8.52
C GLU A 36 -1.96 19.10 -9.08
N LYS A 37 -2.57 19.74 -10.05
CA LYS A 37 -3.90 19.38 -10.57
C LYS A 37 -4.02 17.91 -11.02
N HIS A 38 -2.97 17.32 -11.59
CA HIS A 38 -3.01 15.94 -12.09
C HIS A 38 -2.83 14.92 -10.98
N SER A 39 -1.94 15.19 -10.03
CA SER A 39 -1.78 14.34 -8.83
C SER A 39 -3.05 14.35 -7.98
N LYS A 40 -3.67 15.51 -7.75
CA LYS A 40 -4.97 15.61 -7.06
C LYS A 40 -6.05 14.82 -7.80
N ARG A 41 -6.13 14.96 -9.13
CA ARG A 41 -7.09 14.21 -9.93
C ARG A 41 -6.85 12.70 -9.88
N PHE A 42 -5.59 12.27 -9.83
CA PHE A 42 -5.25 10.85 -9.67
C PHE A 42 -5.70 10.33 -8.30
N ILE A 43 -5.45 11.07 -7.23
CA ILE A 43 -5.89 10.73 -5.86
C ILE A 43 -7.42 10.58 -5.81
N GLU A 44 -8.17 11.52 -6.38
CA GLU A 44 -9.64 11.45 -6.47
C GLU A 44 -10.16 10.20 -7.19
N ARG A 45 -9.38 9.60 -8.06
CA ARG A 45 -9.79 8.44 -8.87
C ARG A 45 -9.23 7.12 -8.35
N SER A 46 -8.24 7.17 -7.47
CA SER A 46 -7.62 5.97 -6.92
C SER A 46 -8.48 5.35 -5.82
N PRO A 47 -8.85 4.06 -5.96
CA PRO A 47 -9.50 3.31 -4.90
C PRO A 47 -8.53 2.54 -4.03
N PHE A 48 -7.21 2.59 -4.34
CA PHE A 48 -6.22 1.72 -3.73
C PHE A 48 -4.84 2.36 -3.66
N LEU A 49 -4.16 2.13 -2.56
CA LEU A 49 -2.75 2.46 -2.40
C LEU A 49 -2.02 1.41 -1.56
N ILE A 50 -0.70 1.37 -1.71
CA ILE A 50 0.19 0.72 -0.76
C ILE A 50 0.87 1.82 0.05
N ILE A 51 0.86 1.71 1.38
CA ILE A 51 1.65 2.53 2.29
C ILE A 51 2.85 1.72 2.77
N ALA A 52 4.04 2.19 2.44
CA ALA A 52 5.29 1.66 2.94
C ALA A 52 5.73 2.49 4.15
N SER A 53 6.09 1.82 5.22
CA SER A 53 6.60 2.41 6.45
C SER A 53 7.71 1.54 7.04
N GLY A 54 8.44 2.03 8.01
CA GLY A 54 9.47 1.21 8.65
C GLY A 54 10.15 1.94 9.79
N ASN A 55 10.82 1.16 10.61
CA ASN A 55 11.68 1.63 11.69
C ASN A 55 13.05 0.93 11.64
N ALA A 56 13.92 1.16 12.62
CA ALA A 56 15.32 0.69 12.66
C ALA A 56 15.51 -0.85 12.57
N GLY A 57 14.52 -1.66 12.29
CA GLY A 57 14.67 -3.12 12.17
C GLY A 57 13.51 -3.80 11.46
N SER A 58 12.47 -3.06 11.11
CA SER A 58 11.27 -3.60 10.47
C SER A 58 10.81 -2.71 9.32
N LEU A 59 10.40 -3.35 8.25
CA LEU A 59 9.75 -2.68 7.10
C LEU A 59 8.37 -3.28 6.91
N ASP A 60 7.42 -2.43 6.57
CA ASP A 60 6.05 -2.79 6.27
C ASP A 60 5.60 -2.20 4.93
N ALA A 61 4.74 -2.91 4.23
CA ALA A 61 4.09 -2.47 3.00
C ALA A 61 2.62 -2.93 3.06
N SER A 62 1.77 -2.08 3.60
CA SER A 62 0.36 -2.39 3.86
C SER A 62 -0.56 -1.86 2.77
N PRO A 63 -1.53 -2.65 2.29
CA PRO A 63 -2.58 -2.17 1.40
C PRO A 63 -3.58 -1.29 2.14
N ARG A 64 -4.07 -0.26 1.45
CA ARG A 64 -5.22 0.55 1.86
C ARG A 64 -6.15 0.67 0.66
N GLY A 65 -7.42 0.38 0.86
CA GLY A 65 -8.40 0.41 -0.22
C GLY A 65 -9.80 0.78 0.28
N ASP A 66 -10.53 1.50 -0.57
CA ASP A 66 -11.91 1.92 -0.33
C ASP A 66 -12.51 2.41 -1.66
N LYS A 67 -13.68 3.05 -1.64
CA LYS A 67 -14.22 3.73 -2.82
C LYS A 67 -13.24 4.78 -3.37
N ARG A 68 -13.35 5.08 -4.65
CA ARG A 68 -12.55 6.13 -5.31
C ARG A 68 -12.63 7.44 -4.52
N GLY A 69 -11.49 8.07 -4.30
CA GLY A 69 -11.39 9.32 -3.56
C GLY A 69 -11.44 9.17 -2.05
N PHE A 70 -11.16 7.99 -1.51
CA PHE A 70 -11.13 7.76 -0.06
C PHE A 70 -9.98 8.50 0.66
N VAL A 71 -8.94 8.84 -0.07
CA VAL A 71 -7.87 9.72 0.42
C VAL A 71 -8.32 11.16 0.21
N CYS A 72 -8.47 11.91 1.30
CA CYS A 72 -8.85 13.32 1.25
C CYS A 72 -7.60 14.19 1.05
N VAL A 73 -7.64 15.09 0.08
CA VAL A 73 -6.63 16.15 -0.11
C VAL A 73 -7.07 17.35 0.73
N LEU A 74 -6.37 17.62 1.84
CA LEU A 74 -6.69 18.76 2.71
C LEU A 74 -6.20 20.07 2.10
N ASP A 75 -4.99 20.05 1.54
CA ASP A 75 -4.36 21.16 0.82
C ASP A 75 -3.30 20.63 -0.18
N ASP A 76 -2.46 21.52 -0.70
CA ASP A 76 -1.43 21.16 -1.70
C ASP A 76 -0.30 20.28 -1.15
N THR A 77 -0.19 20.17 0.16
CA THR A 77 0.88 19.45 0.84
C THR A 77 0.39 18.44 1.86
N THR A 78 -0.92 18.30 2.08
CA THR A 78 -1.46 17.48 3.16
C THR A 78 -2.52 16.50 2.66
N LEU A 79 -2.32 15.23 2.96
CA LEU A 79 -3.29 14.15 2.71
C LEU A 79 -3.84 13.58 4.01
N LEU A 80 -5.08 13.13 3.96
CA LEU A 80 -5.74 12.42 5.05
C LEU A 80 -6.21 11.05 4.55
N ILE A 81 -5.74 9.97 5.18
CA ILE A 81 -6.03 8.58 4.84
C ILE A 81 -6.78 7.95 5.99
N PRO A 82 -8.03 7.45 5.81
CA PRO A 82 -8.75 6.78 6.88
C PRO A 82 -8.08 5.46 7.26
N GLU A 83 -8.00 5.16 8.55
CA GLU A 83 -7.67 3.82 9.02
C GLU A 83 -8.95 3.00 9.09
N ARG A 84 -9.10 2.04 8.18
CA ARG A 84 -10.22 1.12 8.14
C ARG A 84 -9.94 -0.11 9.01
N PRO A 85 -10.98 -0.76 9.56
CA PRO A 85 -10.80 -1.98 10.34
C PRO A 85 -10.02 -3.06 9.56
N GLY A 86 -9.19 -3.79 10.27
CA GLY A 86 -8.37 -4.88 9.74
C GLY A 86 -7.99 -5.85 10.86
N ASN A 87 -6.91 -6.59 10.68
CA ASN A 87 -6.43 -7.61 11.60
C ASN A 87 -5.85 -7.09 12.93
N ARG A 88 -5.80 -5.77 13.13
CA ARG A 88 -5.28 -5.07 14.33
C ARG A 88 -3.77 -5.30 14.62
N ILE A 89 -3.01 -5.82 13.69
CA ILE A 89 -1.55 -5.93 13.82
C ILE A 89 -0.93 -4.53 13.91
N ALA A 90 -1.47 -3.58 13.14
CA ALA A 90 -1.17 -2.15 13.23
C ALA A 90 0.29 -1.76 12.91
N ASP A 91 1.02 -2.58 12.15
CA ASP A 91 2.45 -2.35 11.85
C ASP A 91 2.71 -0.95 11.29
N THR A 92 1.91 -0.50 10.32
CA THR A 92 2.01 0.86 9.75
C THR A 92 1.88 1.94 10.83
N LEU A 93 0.90 1.81 11.73
CA LEU A 93 0.67 2.82 12.78
C LEU A 93 1.82 2.82 13.79
N ILE A 94 2.28 1.65 14.21
CA ILE A 94 3.42 1.50 15.13
C ILE A 94 4.68 2.09 14.49
N ASN A 95 4.94 1.82 13.22
CA ASN A 95 6.08 2.35 12.50
C ASN A 95 6.04 3.88 12.44
N ILE A 96 4.89 4.48 12.11
CA ILE A 96 4.71 5.95 12.07
C ILE A 96 4.99 6.60 13.43
N LEU A 97 4.57 5.98 14.54
CA LEU A 97 4.87 6.50 15.89
C LEU A 97 6.36 6.48 16.21
N GLN A 98 7.12 5.56 15.64
CA GLN A 98 8.56 5.41 15.87
C GLN A 98 9.39 6.19 14.84
N GLN A 99 8.96 6.22 13.60
CA GLN A 99 9.62 6.91 12.49
C GLN A 99 8.55 7.38 11.48
N PRO A 100 8.36 8.70 11.31
CA PRO A 100 7.24 9.25 10.55
C PRO A 100 7.35 9.05 9.04
N GLY A 101 8.51 8.72 8.49
CA GLY A 101 8.72 8.59 7.05
C GLY A 101 7.86 7.51 6.41
N VAL A 102 7.07 7.88 5.39
CA VAL A 102 6.22 6.97 4.63
C VAL A 102 6.38 7.15 3.12
N GLY A 103 6.11 6.06 2.38
CA GLY A 103 5.99 6.08 0.93
C GLY A 103 4.63 5.54 0.49
N LEU A 104 3.92 6.28 -0.34
CA LEU A 104 2.65 5.88 -0.91
C LEU A 104 2.82 5.51 -2.39
N LEU A 105 2.23 4.39 -2.79
CA LEU A 105 2.09 4.00 -4.18
C LEU A 105 0.61 3.84 -4.51
N MET A 106 0.04 4.82 -5.20
CA MET A 106 -1.38 4.85 -5.56
C MET A 106 -1.60 4.27 -6.95
N MET A 107 -2.70 3.53 -7.11
CA MET A 107 -3.05 2.83 -8.33
C MET A 107 -4.52 3.06 -8.69
N ILE A 108 -4.79 3.08 -9.99
CA ILE A 108 -6.15 3.09 -10.55
C ILE A 108 -6.29 1.82 -11.40
N PRO A 109 -7.24 0.91 -11.12
CA PRO A 109 -7.46 -0.28 -11.94
C PRO A 109 -7.66 0.07 -13.42
N GLY A 110 -6.90 -0.60 -14.28
CA GLY A 110 -6.90 -0.36 -15.73
C GLY A 110 -5.98 0.77 -16.20
N MET A 111 -5.30 1.48 -15.30
CA MET A 111 -4.31 2.50 -15.63
C MET A 111 -2.90 2.01 -15.27
N ASN A 112 -1.98 2.06 -16.23
CA ASN A 112 -0.63 1.52 -16.06
C ASN A 112 0.33 2.47 -15.33
N GLU A 113 0.05 3.77 -15.33
CA GLU A 113 0.79 4.75 -14.56
C GLU A 113 0.38 4.69 -13.08
N THR A 114 1.33 4.99 -12.19
CA THR A 114 1.08 5.09 -10.75
C THR A 114 1.52 6.45 -10.23
N LEU A 115 0.91 6.88 -9.13
CA LEU A 115 1.32 8.08 -8.42
C LEU A 115 2.10 7.66 -7.18
N ARG A 116 3.33 8.18 -7.05
CA ARG A 116 4.15 8.01 -5.86
C ARG A 116 4.20 9.29 -5.05
N ILE A 117 4.01 9.14 -3.74
CA ILE A 117 4.09 10.25 -2.77
C ILE A 117 4.99 9.77 -1.63
N ASN A 118 5.97 10.58 -1.26
CA ASN A 118 6.78 10.39 -0.06
C ASN A 118 6.56 11.58 0.88
N GLY A 119 6.58 11.33 2.17
CA GLY A 119 6.40 12.37 3.17
C GLY A 119 6.54 11.85 4.58
N ASP A 120 6.27 12.71 5.55
CA ASP A 120 6.18 12.35 6.95
C ASP A 120 4.71 12.21 7.37
N ALA A 121 4.42 11.21 8.20
CA ALA A 121 3.06 10.92 8.61
C ALA A 121 2.90 10.99 10.13
N TYR A 122 1.68 11.30 10.56
CA TYR A 122 1.25 11.17 11.95
C TYR A 122 -0.18 10.62 12.02
N ILE A 123 -0.53 10.07 13.18
CA ILE A 123 -1.83 9.48 13.43
C ILE A 123 -2.70 10.50 14.15
N THR A 124 -3.99 10.56 13.79
CA THR A 124 -4.94 11.47 14.42
C THR A 124 -6.26 10.79 14.75
N ASP A 125 -6.87 11.20 15.87
CA ASP A 125 -8.26 10.93 16.27
C ASP A 125 -9.11 12.21 16.23
N HIS A 126 -8.63 13.27 15.58
CA HIS A 126 -9.30 14.56 15.50
C HIS A 126 -10.63 14.45 14.75
N LYS A 127 -11.74 14.56 15.47
CA LYS A 127 -13.10 14.33 14.95
C LYS A 127 -13.40 15.05 13.64
N PRO A 128 -13.12 16.35 13.46
CA PRO A 128 -13.36 17.03 12.20
C PRO A 128 -12.64 16.38 11.01
N TYR A 129 -11.43 15.84 11.20
CA TYR A 129 -10.71 15.11 10.14
C TYR A 129 -11.35 13.75 9.86
N LEU A 130 -11.72 13.02 10.91
CA LEU A 130 -12.34 11.71 10.75
C LEU A 130 -13.69 11.80 10.01
N GLU A 131 -14.45 12.87 10.21
CA GLU A 131 -15.72 13.13 9.52
C GLU A 131 -15.53 13.34 8.01
N LEU A 132 -14.42 13.98 7.58
CA LEU A 132 -14.11 14.19 6.16
C LEU A 132 -13.87 12.87 5.40
N VAL A 133 -13.46 11.81 6.09
CA VAL A 133 -13.15 10.49 5.51
C VAL A 133 -14.14 9.42 5.98
N ALA A 134 -15.31 9.82 6.46
CA ALA A 134 -16.40 8.91 6.79
C ALA A 134 -16.91 8.17 5.54
N HIS A 135 -17.35 6.93 5.71
CA HIS A 135 -17.94 6.11 4.66
C HIS A 135 -19.36 5.69 5.04
N ASP A 136 -20.35 6.08 4.25
CA ASP A 136 -21.77 5.79 4.48
C ASP A 136 -22.20 6.06 5.94
N GLY A 137 -21.79 7.21 6.49
CA GLY A 137 -22.06 7.63 7.86
C GLY A 137 -21.18 6.97 8.94
N LYS A 138 -20.29 6.05 8.57
CA LYS A 138 -19.36 5.40 9.49
C LYS A 138 -18.05 6.17 9.56
N VAL A 139 -17.82 6.82 10.69
CA VAL A 139 -16.61 7.58 10.97
C VAL A 139 -15.53 6.64 11.44
N PRO A 140 -14.31 6.64 10.83
CA PRO A 140 -13.22 5.82 11.30
C PRO A 140 -12.76 6.29 12.71
N LYS A 141 -12.10 5.40 13.46
CA LYS A 141 -11.55 5.72 14.79
C LYS A 141 -10.27 6.53 14.72
N LEU A 142 -9.49 6.32 13.66
CA LEU A 142 -8.20 6.93 13.41
C LEU A 142 -8.06 7.29 11.94
N ALA A 143 -7.17 8.23 11.66
CA ALA A 143 -6.69 8.53 10.32
C ALA A 143 -5.18 8.80 10.34
N ILE A 144 -4.54 8.63 9.20
CA ILE A 144 -3.14 8.96 8.96
C ILE A 144 -3.12 10.27 8.19
N VAL A 145 -2.44 11.27 8.72
CA VAL A 145 -2.14 12.52 8.01
C VAL A 145 -0.75 12.39 7.41
N VAL A 146 -0.59 12.78 6.16
CA VAL A 146 0.71 12.74 5.46
C VAL A 146 1.08 14.13 4.99
N ASP A 147 2.19 14.65 5.48
CA ASP A 147 2.83 15.88 5.01
C ASP A 147 3.70 15.54 3.80
N VAL A 148 3.25 15.95 2.61
CA VAL A 148 3.84 15.60 1.32
C VAL A 148 5.18 16.32 1.13
N GLN A 149 6.24 15.56 0.91
CA GLN A 149 7.58 16.08 0.60
C GLN A 149 7.96 15.88 -0.86
N GLN A 150 7.47 14.79 -1.47
CA GLN A 150 7.71 14.48 -2.88
C GLN A 150 6.47 13.85 -3.50
N VAL A 151 6.15 14.26 -4.72
CA VAL A 151 5.08 13.66 -5.53
C VAL A 151 5.51 13.57 -6.99
N TYR A 152 5.30 12.41 -7.61
CA TYR A 152 5.60 12.21 -9.02
C TYR A 152 4.95 10.95 -9.60
N PHE A 153 4.71 10.99 -10.91
CA PHE A 153 4.20 9.83 -11.64
C PHE A 153 5.30 8.85 -12.02
N HIS A 154 5.02 7.57 -11.86
CA HIS A 154 5.82 6.48 -12.39
C HIS A 154 5.33 6.07 -13.78
N CYS A 155 6.28 5.59 -14.60
CA CYS A 155 5.98 5.08 -15.93
C CYS A 155 5.23 3.74 -15.88
N ALA A 156 4.52 3.44 -16.97
CA ALA A 156 3.73 2.25 -17.18
C ALA A 156 4.51 0.94 -17.30
N LYS A 157 5.84 0.98 -17.42
CA LYS A 157 6.66 -0.19 -17.84
C LYS A 157 6.50 -1.43 -16.97
N ALA A 158 6.36 -1.28 -15.65
CA ALA A 158 6.22 -2.43 -14.76
C ALA A 158 4.88 -3.13 -14.98
N PHE A 159 3.80 -2.35 -15.07
CA PHE A 159 2.43 -2.86 -15.28
C PHE A 159 2.27 -3.49 -16.67
N ILE A 160 2.87 -2.88 -17.70
CA ILE A 160 2.86 -3.46 -19.06
C ILE A 160 3.61 -4.79 -19.09
N ARG A 161 4.80 -4.87 -18.48
CA ARG A 161 5.57 -6.13 -18.45
C ARG A 161 4.90 -7.24 -17.67
N SER A 162 4.16 -6.90 -16.61
CA SER A 162 3.45 -7.88 -15.78
C SER A 162 2.09 -8.28 -16.34
N GLY A 163 1.53 -7.52 -17.29
CA GLY A 163 0.16 -7.71 -17.74
C GLY A 163 -0.87 -7.51 -16.63
N LEU A 164 -0.55 -6.71 -15.57
CA LEU A 164 -1.34 -6.68 -14.34
C LEU A 164 -2.83 -6.36 -14.54
N TRP A 165 -3.17 -5.56 -15.55
CA TRP A 165 -4.56 -5.22 -15.89
C TRP A 165 -5.09 -5.97 -17.12
N ASP A 166 -4.32 -6.86 -17.69
CA ASP A 166 -4.74 -7.68 -18.84
C ASP A 166 -5.53 -8.88 -18.32
N GLN A 167 -6.81 -8.92 -18.66
CA GLN A 167 -7.72 -9.98 -18.21
C GLN A 167 -7.32 -11.36 -18.72
N GLU A 168 -6.60 -11.44 -19.85
CA GLU A 168 -6.11 -12.71 -20.41
C GLU A 168 -5.01 -13.33 -19.54
N THR A 169 -4.36 -12.54 -18.69
CA THR A 169 -3.32 -13.01 -17.75
C THR A 169 -3.88 -13.38 -16.38
N PHE A 170 -5.18 -13.21 -16.15
CA PHE A 170 -5.77 -13.49 -14.83
C PHE A 170 -5.83 -14.99 -14.59
N MET A 171 -5.19 -15.42 -13.51
CA MET A 171 -5.24 -16.81 -13.08
C MET A 171 -6.62 -17.18 -12.54
N ALA A 172 -7.03 -18.42 -12.71
CA ALA A 172 -8.23 -18.93 -12.06
C ALA A 172 -8.04 -18.95 -10.52
N ARG A 173 -9.08 -18.58 -9.76
CA ARG A 173 -8.99 -18.57 -8.28
C ARG A 173 -8.60 -19.95 -7.71
N SER A 174 -8.95 -21.03 -8.40
CA SER A 174 -8.65 -22.41 -8.04
C SER A 174 -7.18 -22.82 -8.16
N GLU A 175 -6.34 -22.00 -8.82
CA GLU A 175 -4.90 -22.25 -8.93
C GLU A 175 -4.12 -21.94 -7.63
N MET A 176 -4.76 -21.25 -6.69
CA MET A 176 -4.20 -20.99 -5.36
C MET A 176 -5.12 -21.56 -4.28
N PRO A 177 -4.57 -22.11 -3.19
CA PRO A 177 -5.36 -22.54 -2.05
C PRO A 177 -6.14 -21.37 -1.45
N THR A 178 -7.17 -21.68 -0.68
CA THR A 178 -7.94 -20.67 0.07
C THR A 178 -7.08 -20.03 1.15
N LEU A 179 -7.45 -18.82 1.59
CA LEU A 179 -6.71 -18.14 2.67
C LEU A 179 -6.78 -18.96 3.98
N GLY A 180 -7.91 -19.57 4.29
CA GLY A 180 -8.06 -20.43 5.46
C GLY A 180 -7.10 -21.62 5.41
N LYS A 181 -6.97 -22.29 4.25
CA LYS A 181 -6.00 -23.37 4.07
C LYS A 181 -4.57 -22.88 4.29
N ILE A 182 -4.19 -21.76 3.66
CA ILE A 182 -2.84 -21.18 3.79
C ILE A 182 -2.52 -20.90 5.27
N ILE A 183 -3.43 -20.23 6.00
CA ILE A 183 -3.22 -19.87 7.40
C ILE A 183 -3.10 -21.14 8.28
N LEU A 184 -3.98 -22.11 8.10
CA LEU A 184 -3.96 -23.33 8.89
C LEU A 184 -2.68 -24.13 8.68
N GLU A 185 -2.25 -24.31 7.42
CA GLU A 185 -1.02 -25.02 7.09
C GLU A 185 0.24 -24.30 7.61
N GLN A 186 0.27 -22.96 7.58
CA GLN A 186 1.35 -22.17 8.18
C GLN A 186 1.46 -22.33 9.69
N ILE A 187 0.32 -22.48 10.39
CA ILE A 187 0.29 -22.60 11.86
C ILE A 187 0.54 -24.03 12.33
N ARG A 188 -0.01 -25.02 11.62
CA ARG A 188 -0.03 -26.43 12.07
C ARG A 188 0.79 -27.38 11.21
N GLY A 189 1.28 -26.94 10.05
CA GLY A 189 1.90 -27.81 9.04
C GLY A 189 0.87 -28.62 8.25
N ASP A 190 1.36 -29.62 7.53
CA ASP A 190 0.53 -30.55 6.77
C ASP A 190 -0.34 -31.40 7.71
N GLY A 191 -1.53 -31.77 7.31
CA GLY A 191 -2.45 -32.63 8.09
C GLY A 191 -3.73 -31.91 8.54
N VAL A 192 -3.99 -30.72 7.99
CA VAL A 192 -5.26 -30.00 8.20
C VAL A 192 -6.35 -30.65 7.34
N THR A 193 -7.53 -30.86 7.92
CA THR A 193 -8.66 -31.48 7.21
C THR A 193 -9.43 -30.46 6.37
N GLU A 194 -10.11 -30.93 5.33
CA GLU A 194 -10.98 -30.09 4.49
C GLU A 194 -12.15 -29.47 5.30
N GLU A 195 -12.62 -30.14 6.36
CA GLU A 195 -13.65 -29.62 7.25
C GLU A 195 -13.14 -28.43 8.07
N GLU A 196 -11.92 -28.51 8.63
CA GLU A 196 -11.28 -27.38 9.34
C GLU A 196 -11.06 -26.20 8.43
N ILE A 197 -10.60 -26.44 7.19
CA ILE A 197 -10.41 -25.40 6.18
C ILE A 197 -11.74 -24.70 5.87
N ALA A 198 -12.81 -25.45 5.63
CA ALA A 198 -14.12 -24.90 5.33
C ALA A 198 -14.67 -24.02 6.48
N VAL A 199 -14.45 -24.40 7.72
CA VAL A 199 -14.84 -23.61 8.90
C VAL A 199 -14.08 -22.28 8.95
N VAL A 200 -12.77 -22.29 8.73
CA VAL A 200 -11.96 -21.07 8.74
C VAL A 200 -12.32 -20.17 7.57
N ASP A 201 -12.47 -20.71 6.36
CA ASP A 201 -12.89 -19.93 5.18
C ASP A 201 -14.26 -19.28 5.39
N ALA A 202 -15.22 -19.98 5.95
CA ALA A 202 -16.54 -19.42 6.28
C ALA A 202 -16.43 -18.28 7.29
N SER A 203 -15.60 -18.44 8.32
CA SER A 203 -15.32 -17.42 9.32
C SER A 203 -14.69 -16.16 8.71
N LEU A 204 -13.70 -16.30 7.82
CA LEU A 204 -13.06 -15.18 7.13
C LEU A 204 -14.04 -14.42 6.23
N VAL A 205 -14.92 -15.14 5.51
CA VAL A 205 -15.97 -14.52 4.70
C VAL A 205 -16.96 -13.75 5.57
N GLN A 206 -17.36 -14.32 6.72
CA GLN A 206 -18.30 -13.65 7.62
C GLN A 206 -17.66 -12.42 8.26
N ASP A 207 -16.43 -12.53 8.75
CA ASP A 207 -15.68 -11.40 9.31
C ASP A 207 -15.56 -10.24 8.30
N THR A 208 -15.26 -10.55 7.04
CA THR A 208 -15.20 -9.54 5.98
C THR A 208 -16.53 -8.81 5.80
N LYS A 209 -17.67 -9.52 5.84
CA LYS A 209 -19.00 -8.91 5.73
C LYS A 209 -19.34 -8.03 6.91
N ASP A 210 -19.04 -8.49 8.12
CA ASP A 210 -19.45 -7.83 9.36
C ASP A 210 -18.56 -6.63 9.70
N ASN A 211 -17.25 -6.71 9.38
CA ASN A 211 -16.22 -5.79 9.86
C ASN A 211 -15.56 -4.94 8.78
N LEU A 212 -16.11 -4.90 7.55
CA LEU A 212 -15.50 -4.12 6.47
C LEU A 212 -15.35 -2.62 6.81
N TYR A 213 -16.28 -2.08 7.61
CA TYR A 213 -16.32 -0.67 8.04
C TYR A 213 -16.69 -0.46 9.53
N HIS A 214 -16.56 -1.51 10.36
CA HIS A 214 -16.96 -1.47 11.78
C HIS A 214 -15.81 -1.59 12.75
#